data_d056637b6b6005a969e19726cc2fa5cb
#
_entry.id   d056637b6b6005a969e19726cc2fa5cb
#
_cell.length_a   1.000
_cell.length_b   1.000
_cell.length_c   1.000
_cell.angle_alpha   90.00
_cell.angle_beta   90.00
_cell.angle_gamma   90.00
#
_symmetry.space_group_name_H-M   'P 1'
#
loop_
_entity.id
_entity.type
_entity.pdbx_description
1 polymer ?
#
loop_
_entity_poly.entity_id
_entity_poly.type
_entity_poly.pdbx_seq_one_letter_code
_entity_poly.pdbx_strand_id
1 'polypeptide(L)' 'MMSVQALYTKKRALELDWEQHYIQEGIYTLDMVRIDEKIREIINQIKMSEAEIASRQIKVELAAPEFSVAS' A
#
# COMPACT_ATOMS: atom_id res chain seq x y z
N MET A 1 -11.50 -6.58 8.25
CA MET A 1 -10.34 -5.76 7.90
C MET A 1 -9.44 -6.50 6.95
N MET A 2 -9.00 -5.85 5.89
CA MET A 2 -8.11 -6.49 4.93
C MET A 2 -6.69 -6.53 5.46
N SER A 3 -6.01 -7.65 5.24
CA SER A 3 -4.59 -7.73 5.58
C SER A 3 -3.78 -6.91 4.59
N VAL A 4 -2.58 -6.51 4.99
CA VAL A 4 -1.68 -5.77 4.11
C VAL A 4 -1.36 -6.59 2.86
N GLN A 5 -1.19 -7.89 3.02
CA GLN A 5 -0.90 -8.77 1.91
C GLN A 5 -2.05 -8.77 0.90
N ALA A 6 -3.29 -8.78 1.37
CA ALA A 6 -4.46 -8.72 0.48
C ALA A 6 -4.49 -7.39 -0.28
N LEU A 7 -4.09 -6.30 0.36
CA LEU A 7 -4.01 -5.00 -0.29
C LEU A 7 -2.96 -4.98 -1.39
N TYR A 8 -1.81 -5.57 -1.15
CA TYR A 8 -0.77 -5.66 -2.18
C TYR A 8 -1.22 -6.50 -3.36
N THR A 9 -1.93 -7.61 -3.10
CA THR A 9 -2.47 -8.44 -4.16
C THR A 9 -3.47 -7.67 -5.02
N LYS A 10 -4.33 -6.90 -4.38
CA LYS A 10 -5.32 -6.09 -5.07
C LYS A 10 -4.66 -5.00 -5.90
N LYS A 11 -3.64 -4.36 -5.34
CA LYS A 11 -2.86 -3.35 -6.04
C LYS A 11 -2.23 -3.94 -7.30
N ARG A 12 -1.63 -5.12 -7.19
CA ARG A 12 -0.99 -5.78 -8.32
C ARG A 12 -1.99 -6.10 -9.42
N ALA A 13 -3.18 -6.58 -9.05
CA ALA A 13 -4.22 -6.88 -10.02
C ALA A 13 -4.64 -5.62 -10.79
N LEU A 14 -4.75 -4.49 -10.10
CA LEU A 14 -5.10 -3.23 -10.75
C LEU A 14 -3.98 -2.73 -11.66
N GLU A 15 -2.74 -2.91 -11.26
CA GLU A 15 -1.59 -2.54 -12.09
C GLU A 15 -1.56 -3.33 -13.38
N LEU A 16 -1.85 -4.62 -13.31
CA LEU A 16 -1.91 -5.47 -14.50
C LEU A 16 -3.04 -5.07 -15.42
N ASP A 17 -4.19 -4.73 -14.84
CA ASP A 17 -5.33 -4.25 -15.61
C ASP A 17 -4.99 -2.94 -16.33
N TRP A 18 -4.32 -2.03 -15.64
CA TRP A 18 -3.87 -0.77 -16.21
C TRP A 18 -2.92 -1.01 -17.39
N GLU A 19 -1.97 -1.92 -17.21
CA GLU A 19 -1.00 -2.25 -18.27
C GLU A 19 -1.71 -2.81 -19.49
N GLN A 20 -2.69 -3.68 -19.29
CA GLN A 20 -3.44 -4.24 -20.41
C GLN A 20 -4.19 -3.19 -21.19
N HIS A 21 -4.81 -2.25 -20.49
CA HIS A 21 -5.50 -1.14 -21.15
C HIS A 21 -4.52 -0.30 -21.95
N TYR A 22 -3.35 -0.02 -21.40
CA TYR A 22 -2.34 0.76 -22.07
C TYR A 22 -1.85 0.08 -23.35
N ILE A 23 -1.62 -1.22 -23.27
CA ILE A 23 -1.17 -2.01 -24.41
C ILE A 23 -2.24 -2.04 -25.51
N GLN A 24 -3.49 -2.23 -25.13
CA GLN A 24 -4.58 -2.33 -26.07
C GLN A 24 -4.90 -1.00 -26.74
N GLU A 25 -4.95 0.07 -25.95
CA GLU A 25 -5.37 1.37 -26.46
C GLU A 25 -4.22 2.19 -27.00
N GLY A 26 -3.02 1.95 -26.49
CA GLY A 26 -1.86 2.71 -26.91
C GLY A 26 -1.83 4.15 -26.40
N ILE A 27 -2.85 4.55 -25.69
CA ILE A 27 -2.92 5.90 -25.12
C ILE A 27 -3.52 5.82 -23.71
N TYR A 28 -3.40 6.90 -22.98
CA TYR A 28 -3.93 7.00 -21.63
C TYR A 28 -5.42 7.34 -21.70
N THR A 29 -6.26 6.39 -21.32
CA THR A 29 -7.71 6.56 -21.44
C THR A 29 -8.35 6.92 -20.10
N LEU A 30 -9.62 7.27 -20.14
CA LEU A 30 -10.37 7.58 -18.93
C LEU A 30 -10.49 6.38 -18.00
N ASP A 31 -10.60 5.19 -18.57
CA ASP A 31 -10.64 3.97 -17.78
C ASP A 31 -9.35 3.79 -17.00
N MET A 32 -8.23 4.16 -17.61
CA MET A 32 -6.93 4.09 -16.94
C MET A 32 -6.85 5.10 -15.79
N VAL A 33 -7.47 6.26 -15.94
CA VAL A 33 -7.54 7.24 -14.87
C VAL A 33 -8.29 6.66 -13.67
N ARG A 34 -9.38 5.98 -13.93
CA ARG A 34 -10.17 5.35 -12.86
C ARG A 34 -9.39 4.25 -12.15
N ILE A 35 -8.66 3.45 -12.90
CA ILE A 35 -7.81 2.41 -12.33
C ILE A 35 -6.72 3.04 -11.49
N ASP A 36 -6.12 4.12 -11.98
CA ASP A 36 -5.09 4.86 -11.25
C ASP A 36 -5.60 5.37 -9.91
N GLU A 37 -6.82 5.91 -9.88
CA GLU A 37 -7.42 6.38 -8.64
C GLU A 37 -7.60 5.25 -7.64
N LYS A 38 -8.04 4.08 -8.10
CA LYS A 38 -8.18 2.92 -7.24
C LYS A 38 -6.84 2.45 -6.69
N ILE A 39 -5.81 2.48 -7.53
CA ILE A 39 -4.47 2.12 -7.10
C ILE A 39 -4.00 3.08 -6.00
N ARG A 40 -4.23 4.36 -6.17
CA ARG A 40 -3.86 5.36 -5.15
C ARG A 40 -4.59 5.13 -3.83
N GLU A 41 -5.87 4.80 -3.89
CA GLU A 41 -6.62 4.48 -2.69
C GLU A 41 -6.03 3.29 -1.95
N ILE A 42 -5.66 2.26 -2.69
CA ILE A 42 -5.06 1.07 -2.10
C ILE A 42 -3.69 1.39 -1.53
N ILE A 43 -2.89 2.20 -2.21
CA ILE A 43 -1.60 2.63 -1.69
C ILE A 43 -1.77 3.37 -0.37
N ASN A 44 -2.77 4.24 -0.28
CA ASN A 44 -3.06 4.94 0.97
C ASN A 44 -3.46 3.98 2.08
N GLN A 45 -4.28 2.98 1.77
CA GLN A 45 -4.67 1.98 2.75
C GLN A 45 -3.46 1.17 3.22
N ILE A 46 -2.56 0.83 2.31
CA ILE A 46 -1.32 0.13 2.66
C ILE A 46 -0.48 0.99 3.58
N LYS A 47 -0.30 2.25 3.24
CA LYS A 47 0.49 3.17 4.07
C LYS A 47 -0.08 3.30 5.46
N MET A 48 -1.40 3.41 5.57
CA MET A 48 -2.05 3.52 6.87
C MET A 48 -1.89 2.25 7.69
N SER A 49 -2.05 1.10 7.06
CA SER A 49 -1.89 -0.18 7.73
C SER A 49 -0.46 -0.39 8.20
N GLU A 50 0.50 -0.07 7.36
CA GLU A 50 1.92 -0.21 7.71
C GLU A 50 2.32 0.78 8.81
N ALA A 51 1.79 1.99 8.76
CA ALA A 51 2.04 2.97 9.79
C ALA A 51 1.47 2.51 11.14
N GLU A 52 0.31 1.88 11.12
CA GLU A 52 -0.30 1.36 12.32
C GLU A 52 0.53 0.24 12.93
N ILE A 53 1.02 -0.67 12.09
CA ILE A 53 1.89 -1.74 12.55
C ILE A 53 3.20 -1.18 13.11
N ALA A 54 3.79 -0.21 12.43
CA ALA A 54 5.02 0.42 12.88
C ALA A 54 4.81 1.13 14.22
N SER A 55 3.67 1.77 14.38
CA SER A 55 3.34 2.44 15.63
C SER A 55 3.27 1.47 16.79
N ARG A 56 2.69 0.31 16.56
CA ARG A 56 2.63 -0.73 17.60
C ARG A 56 4.02 -1.23 17.96
N GLN A 57 4.88 -1.42 16.98
CA GLN A 57 6.24 -1.85 17.19
C GLN A 57 7.03 -0.81 17.97
N ILE A 58 6.86 0.44 17.65
CA ILE A 58 7.53 1.52 18.37
C ILE A 58 7.12 1.53 19.84
N LYS A 59 5.84 1.31 20.11
CA LYS A 59 5.36 1.25 21.48
C LYS A 59 6.03 0.14 22.27
N VAL A 60 6.19 -1.00 21.63
CA VAL A 60 6.87 -2.13 22.29
C VAL A 60 8.32 -1.79 22.57
N GLU A 61 9.00 -1.16 21.65
CA GLU A 61 10.38 -0.77 21.83
C GLU A 61 10.53 0.25 22.95
N LEU A 62 9.62 1.18 23.02
CA LEU A 62 9.67 2.17 24.09
C LEU A 62 9.42 1.56 25.46
N ALA A 63 8.74 0.44 25.50
CA ALA A 63 8.50 -0.27 26.75
C ALA A 63 9.73 -1.03 27.21
N ALA A 64 10.72 -1.15 26.38
CA ALA A 64 11.97 -1.83 26.74
C ALA A 64 13.05 -0.76 26.92
N PRO A 65 13.06 -0.11 28.01
CA PRO A 65 13.90 1.07 28.21
C PRO A 65 15.38 0.84 28.18
N GLU A 66 15.78 -0.27 28.65
CA GLU A 66 17.22 -0.48 28.81
C GLU A 66 17.95 -0.42 27.50
N PHE A 67 17.35 -0.91 26.46
CA PHE A 67 18.09 -0.96 25.24
C PHE A 67 18.33 0.41 24.64
N SER A 68 17.44 1.30 24.87
CA SER A 68 17.56 2.59 24.25
C SER A 68 18.73 3.36 24.76
N VAL A 69 19.11 3.07 25.94
CA VAL A 69 20.16 3.80 26.51
C VAL A 69 21.48 3.37 26.07
N ALA A 70 21.53 2.18 25.79
CA ALA A 70 22.78 1.59 25.45
C ALA A 70 23.60 2.46 24.56
N SER A 71 23.01 3.28 23.95
CA SER A 71 23.83 4.11 23.10
C SER A 71 24.79 4.98 23.84
#